data_863855829030c8d9579cf67b2aad2b76
#
_entry.id   863855829030c8d9579cf67b2aad2b76
#
_cell.length_a   1.000
_cell.length_b   1.000
_cell.length_c   1.000
_cell.angle_alpha   90.00
_cell.angle_beta   90.00
_cell.angle_gamma   90.00
#
_symmetry.space_group_name_H-M   'P 1'
#
loop_
_entity.id
_entity.type
_entity.pdbx_description
1 polymer ?
#
loop_
_entity_poly.entity_id
_entity_poly.type
_entity_poly.pdbx_seq_one_letter_code
_entity_poly.pdbx_strand_id
1 'polypeptide(L)'
;MTTGPLSIAQVFPVRRGAANPAARFAMAVSEELERQGHEVLRVKTGDPVKRLLKSQHPDIVHVHDPFAPSAPSAALRHSFSLNVATFHDPRERVLATQVARPLVEIFFGRIDARTVTRPETAALLERFFPADYEVLGDGSGAEPDWGAIAGELEAIYRRLLDRRHPPGGDPEVRERISKRPLIEVDLHMHTDHSGDCATPVDVLINTARDRGLGAIAITDHNEVSGAIEARKLAEELGDIKVIVAEEVKTAEQGEVIGLFLEEKIPKGLTMAETIREIRAQGGLVYVPHPFDRFHSVPDYEHLLDIVEEIDLLEVFNPRVAVTAFNEEAVRFARKYRIVPAAGSDSHVAQGLGSVRQRIHDFDGPAEFLEAMRDADITRKHKNLVYVQTLKFLQTTGRPKAPKRRVPDAKPVRGGRPRQRRRASKS
;
A
#
# COMPACT_ATOMS: atom_id res chain seq x y z
N MET A 1 1.44 14.46 16.75
CA MET A 1 2.88 14.73 16.52
C MET A 1 3.72 13.92 17.50
N THR A 2 4.60 13.10 17.00
CA THR A 2 5.52 12.29 17.79
C THR A 2 6.60 13.22 18.38
N THR A 3 6.62 13.43 19.70
CA THR A 3 7.50 14.41 20.36
C THR A 3 8.74 13.81 21.05
N GLY A 4 8.85 12.49 21.09
CA GLY A 4 9.96 11.78 21.75
C GLY A 4 11.22 11.63 20.89
N PRO A 5 12.30 11.05 21.48
CA PRO A 5 13.49 10.66 20.73
C PRO A 5 13.17 9.72 19.58
N LEU A 6 13.88 9.86 18.47
CA LEU A 6 13.78 9.00 17.29
C LEU A 6 14.96 8.03 17.27
N SER A 7 14.72 6.82 16.73
CA SER A 7 15.77 5.86 16.39
C SER A 7 16.08 5.98 14.89
N ILE A 8 17.28 6.42 14.55
CA ILE A 8 17.68 6.79 13.19
C ILE A 8 18.89 5.98 12.75
N ALA A 9 18.83 5.28 11.63
CA ALA A 9 20.00 4.66 11.01
C ALA A 9 20.52 5.55 9.88
N GLN A 10 21.71 6.13 10.07
CA GLN A 10 22.44 6.87 9.04
C GLN A 10 23.33 5.89 8.26
N VAL A 11 23.02 5.69 6.97
CA VAL A 11 23.68 4.68 6.12
C VAL A 11 24.42 5.36 4.97
N PHE A 12 25.74 5.25 4.96
CA PHE A 12 26.57 5.97 4.02
C PHE A 12 27.69 5.10 3.42
N PRO A 13 28.13 5.43 2.18
CA PRO A 13 29.23 4.73 1.55
C PRO A 13 30.56 5.21 2.15
N VAL A 14 31.49 4.29 2.38
CA VAL A 14 32.90 4.60 2.70
C VAL A 14 33.76 4.11 1.57
N ARG A 15 34.63 5.00 1.03
CA ARG A 15 35.64 4.70 0.01
C ARG A 15 37.03 4.90 0.62
N ARG A 16 37.96 3.97 0.32
CA ARG A 16 39.35 4.13 0.74
C ARG A 16 39.99 5.28 -0.05
N GLY A 17 40.66 6.20 0.66
CA GLY A 17 41.61 7.19 0.08
C GLY A 17 41.00 8.45 -0.55
N ALA A 18 39.68 8.69 -0.49
CA ALA A 18 39.08 9.92 -1.00
C ALA A 18 38.19 10.59 0.05
N ALA A 19 38.17 11.92 0.06
CA ALA A 19 37.16 12.67 0.78
C ALA A 19 35.77 12.26 0.25
N ASN A 20 34.92 11.76 1.13
CA ASN A 20 33.58 11.34 0.78
C ASN A 20 32.57 12.34 1.37
N PRO A 21 32.00 13.24 0.53
CA PRO A 21 31.04 14.25 1.00
C PRO A 21 29.82 13.63 1.73
N ALA A 22 29.32 12.50 1.24
CA ALA A 22 28.22 11.78 1.86
C ALA A 22 28.55 11.26 3.27
N ALA A 23 29.76 10.72 3.47
CA ALA A 23 30.18 10.25 4.79
C ALA A 23 30.42 11.41 5.76
N ARG A 24 31.04 12.52 5.30
CA ARG A 24 31.25 13.74 6.11
C ARG A 24 29.87 14.31 6.56
N PHE A 25 28.98 14.46 5.64
CA PHE A 25 27.62 14.94 5.91
C PHE A 25 26.89 14.02 6.93
N ALA A 26 26.86 12.71 6.66
CA ALA A 26 26.19 11.74 7.53
C ALA A 26 26.76 11.75 8.96
N MET A 27 28.08 11.89 9.11
CA MET A 27 28.73 11.95 10.43
C MET A 27 28.38 13.23 11.18
N ALA A 28 28.49 14.40 10.52
CA ALA A 28 28.17 15.69 11.14
C ALA A 28 26.70 15.78 11.58
N VAL A 29 25.77 15.37 10.70
CA VAL A 29 24.35 15.32 11.02
C VAL A 29 24.07 14.31 12.14
N SER A 30 24.76 13.16 12.16
CA SER A 30 24.59 12.18 13.24
C SER A 30 24.96 12.76 14.61
N GLU A 31 26.07 13.50 14.70
CA GLU A 31 26.51 14.14 15.94
C GLU A 31 25.52 15.21 16.40
N GLU A 32 24.92 15.93 15.47
CA GLU A 32 23.92 16.93 15.79
C GLU A 32 22.61 16.32 16.28
N LEU A 33 22.10 15.30 15.58
CA LEU A 33 20.91 14.57 15.99
C LEU A 33 21.05 13.92 17.36
N GLU A 34 22.24 13.39 17.69
CA GLU A 34 22.54 12.86 19.03
C GLU A 34 22.55 13.98 20.09
N ARG A 35 23.06 15.18 19.77
CA ARG A 35 22.96 16.34 20.68
C ARG A 35 21.54 16.79 20.91
N GLN A 36 20.65 16.62 19.92
CA GLN A 36 19.22 16.86 20.03
C GLN A 36 18.46 15.74 20.77
N GLY A 37 19.16 14.68 21.20
CA GLY A 37 18.61 13.61 22.02
C GLY A 37 18.09 12.39 21.27
N HIS A 38 18.38 12.25 19.96
CA HIS A 38 18.01 11.09 19.18
C HIS A 38 19.02 9.94 19.30
N GLU A 39 18.56 8.71 19.07
CA GLU A 39 19.41 7.53 18.97
C GLU A 39 19.88 7.33 17.52
N VAL A 40 21.18 7.43 17.26
CA VAL A 40 21.73 7.35 15.92
C VAL A 40 22.64 6.14 15.71
N LEU A 41 22.20 5.21 14.86
CA LEU A 41 22.99 4.07 14.39
C LEU A 41 23.74 4.46 13.12
N ARG A 42 25.07 4.44 13.13
CA ARG A 42 25.90 4.69 11.96
C ARG A 42 26.24 3.38 11.27
N VAL A 43 25.82 3.23 10.00
CA VAL A 43 26.02 2.02 9.18
C VAL A 43 26.84 2.41 7.95
N LYS A 44 27.94 1.72 7.72
CA LYS A 44 28.86 2.02 6.62
C LYS A 44 29.11 0.80 5.73
N THR A 45 29.77 1.04 4.61
CA THR A 45 30.21 -0.04 3.71
C THR A 45 31.04 -1.08 4.47
N GLY A 46 30.67 -2.35 4.34
CA GLY A 46 31.29 -3.47 5.05
C GLY A 46 30.52 -3.96 6.26
N ASP A 47 29.58 -3.17 6.79
CA ASP A 47 28.75 -3.58 7.91
C ASP A 47 27.66 -4.58 7.45
N PRO A 48 27.17 -5.46 8.35
CA PRO A 48 26.09 -6.41 8.06
C PRO A 48 24.72 -5.73 8.07
N VAL A 49 24.47 -4.84 7.09
CA VAL A 49 23.31 -3.94 7.00
C VAL A 49 21.98 -4.65 7.31
N LYS A 50 21.70 -5.76 6.65
CA LYS A 50 20.46 -6.53 6.85
C LYS A 50 20.27 -6.95 8.31
N ARG A 51 21.33 -7.41 8.96
CA ARG A 51 21.27 -7.87 10.37
C ARG A 51 21.05 -6.68 11.31
N LEU A 52 21.76 -5.57 11.09
CA LEU A 52 21.65 -4.37 11.91
C LEU A 52 20.25 -3.77 11.83
N LEU A 53 19.71 -3.56 10.64
CA LEU A 53 18.36 -3.01 10.47
C LEU A 53 17.29 -3.94 11.06
N LYS A 54 17.49 -5.27 10.96
CA LYS A 54 16.56 -6.24 11.53
C LYS A 54 16.60 -6.31 13.07
N SER A 55 17.76 -6.05 13.68
CA SER A 55 17.89 -6.12 15.16
C SER A 55 17.53 -4.81 15.86
N GLN A 56 17.77 -3.67 15.21
CA GLN A 56 17.60 -2.34 15.82
C GLN A 56 16.24 -1.72 15.55
N HIS A 57 15.57 -2.13 14.45
CA HIS A 57 14.26 -1.60 14.05
C HIS A 57 14.15 -0.07 14.11
N PRO A 58 15.04 0.69 13.43
CA PRO A 58 15.02 2.14 13.50
C PRO A 58 13.69 2.69 12.96
N ASP A 59 13.26 3.86 13.46
CA ASP A 59 12.10 4.57 12.91
C ASP A 59 12.37 5.07 11.50
N ILE A 60 13.59 5.60 11.32
CA ILE A 60 14.08 6.16 10.05
C ILE A 60 15.35 5.44 9.60
N VAL A 61 15.40 5.10 8.32
CA VAL A 61 16.63 4.71 7.63
C VAL A 61 16.98 5.81 6.65
N HIS A 62 17.99 6.61 7.00
CA HIS A 62 18.48 7.68 6.14
C HIS A 62 19.70 7.19 5.36
N VAL A 63 19.57 7.12 4.05
CA VAL A 63 20.62 6.64 3.13
C VAL A 63 21.25 7.78 2.37
N HIS A 64 22.54 7.69 2.10
CA HIS A 64 23.30 8.69 1.35
C HIS A 64 23.82 8.11 0.04
N ASP A 65 23.53 8.77 -1.09
CA ASP A 65 23.92 8.36 -2.44
C ASP A 65 23.61 6.87 -2.76
N PRO A 66 22.35 6.42 -2.78
CA PRO A 66 21.98 5.00 -2.88
C PRO A 66 22.11 4.38 -4.28
N PHE A 67 22.80 5.03 -5.23
CA PHE A 67 22.84 4.60 -6.64
C PHE A 67 23.73 3.38 -6.96
N ALA A 68 24.74 3.08 -6.15
CA ALA A 68 25.66 1.99 -6.44
C ALA A 68 25.37 0.77 -5.54
N PRO A 69 25.79 -0.45 -5.92
CA PRO A 69 25.83 -1.56 -5.00
C PRO A 69 26.68 -1.18 -3.77
N SER A 70 26.05 -0.83 -2.66
CA SER A 70 26.66 -0.23 -1.47
C SER A 70 25.79 -0.47 -0.24
N ALA A 71 26.28 -0.10 0.95
CA ALA A 71 25.47 -0.15 2.17
C ALA A 71 24.15 0.63 2.03
N PRO A 72 24.08 1.86 1.46
CA PRO A 72 22.83 2.56 1.21
C PRO A 72 21.82 1.78 0.36
N SER A 73 22.25 1.20 -0.76
CA SER A 73 21.35 0.40 -1.61
C SER A 73 20.90 -0.90 -0.94
N ALA A 74 21.78 -1.53 -0.14
CA ALA A 74 21.42 -2.69 0.68
C ALA A 74 20.41 -2.31 1.78
N ALA A 75 20.55 -1.12 2.37
CA ALA A 75 19.59 -0.62 3.36
C ALA A 75 18.19 -0.45 2.76
N LEU A 76 18.05 0.22 1.62
CA LEU A 76 16.76 0.33 0.91
C LEU A 76 16.16 -1.02 0.56
N ARG A 77 16.99 -2.03 0.23
CA ARG A 77 16.53 -3.39 -0.06
C ARG A 77 15.95 -4.08 1.17
N HIS A 78 16.50 -3.86 2.34
CA HIS A 78 16.18 -4.62 3.54
C HIS A 78 15.42 -3.84 4.62
N SER A 79 15.22 -2.54 4.45
CA SER A 79 14.50 -1.69 5.39
C SER A 79 12.99 -2.02 5.40
N PHE A 80 12.43 -1.99 6.61
CA PHE A 80 10.99 -1.95 6.88
C PHE A 80 10.58 -0.63 7.57
N SER A 81 11.53 0.30 7.65
CA SER A 81 11.35 1.63 8.23
C SER A 81 11.02 2.66 7.16
N LEU A 82 10.66 3.86 7.56
CA LEU A 82 10.60 5.00 6.65
C LEU A 82 11.99 5.32 6.14
N ASN A 83 12.14 5.53 4.84
CA ASN A 83 13.42 5.73 4.19
C ASN A 83 13.56 7.16 3.68
N VAL A 84 14.60 7.85 4.11
CA VAL A 84 14.99 9.14 3.57
C VAL A 84 16.27 8.97 2.77
N ALA A 85 16.41 9.66 1.65
CA ALA A 85 17.65 9.64 0.87
C ALA A 85 18.18 11.05 0.66
N THR A 86 19.45 11.29 1.02
CA THR A 86 20.17 12.50 0.62
C THR A 86 21.15 12.22 -0.52
N PHE A 87 21.04 13.02 -1.57
CA PHE A 87 21.92 12.96 -2.73
C PHE A 87 22.90 14.14 -2.72
N HIS A 88 24.19 13.83 -2.77
CA HIS A 88 25.26 14.83 -2.64
C HIS A 88 25.84 15.25 -3.99
N ASP A 89 26.43 14.31 -4.75
CA ASP A 89 26.91 14.54 -6.09
C ASP A 89 26.78 13.29 -6.96
N PRO A 90 25.59 13.08 -7.56
CA PRO A 90 25.29 11.85 -8.30
C PRO A 90 25.79 11.85 -9.77
N ARG A 91 26.45 12.90 -10.30
CA ARG A 91 26.68 13.15 -11.73
C ARG A 91 27.11 11.93 -12.54
N GLU A 92 28.17 11.23 -12.10
CA GLU A 92 28.70 10.06 -12.82
C GLU A 92 27.80 8.81 -12.69
N ARG A 93 27.01 8.74 -11.63
CA ARG A 93 26.22 7.55 -11.28
C ARG A 93 24.83 7.56 -11.89
N VAL A 94 24.26 8.72 -12.12
CA VAL A 94 22.95 8.85 -12.76
C VAL A 94 22.97 8.28 -14.18
N LEU A 95 24.03 8.54 -14.94
CA LEU A 95 24.20 7.98 -16.29
C LEU A 95 24.31 6.45 -16.27
N ALA A 96 25.06 5.88 -15.31
CA ALA A 96 25.19 4.43 -15.18
C ALA A 96 23.87 3.73 -14.79
N THR A 97 22.99 4.42 -14.04
CA THR A 97 21.70 3.89 -13.62
C THR A 97 20.66 3.86 -14.73
N GLN A 98 20.84 4.63 -15.81
CA GLN A 98 19.93 4.63 -16.97
C GLN A 98 19.81 3.24 -17.61
N VAL A 99 20.91 2.48 -17.65
CA VAL A 99 20.92 1.12 -18.20
C VAL A 99 20.08 0.15 -17.37
N ALA A 100 19.95 0.40 -16.08
CA ALA A 100 19.19 -0.44 -15.14
C ALA A 100 17.91 0.23 -14.63
N ARG A 101 17.40 1.21 -15.37
CA ARG A 101 16.26 2.06 -14.97
C ARG A 101 15.08 1.28 -14.34
N PRO A 102 14.56 0.20 -14.90
CA PRO A 102 13.40 -0.50 -14.30
C PRO A 102 13.68 -1.09 -12.91
N LEU A 103 14.93 -1.49 -12.64
CA LEU A 103 15.35 -1.97 -11.32
C LEU A 103 15.57 -0.83 -10.34
N VAL A 104 16.09 0.28 -10.84
CA VAL A 104 16.34 1.47 -10.01
C VAL A 104 15.04 2.12 -9.57
N GLU A 105 14.03 2.18 -10.42
CA GLU A 105 12.69 2.73 -10.10
C GLU A 105 12.05 2.00 -8.92
N ILE A 106 12.20 0.66 -8.81
CA ILE A 106 11.70 -0.08 -7.65
C ILE A 106 12.35 0.40 -6.35
N PHE A 107 13.67 0.66 -6.38
CA PHE A 107 14.38 1.13 -5.19
C PHE A 107 14.09 2.60 -4.88
N PHE A 108 13.88 3.43 -5.91
CA PHE A 108 13.48 4.82 -5.74
C PHE A 108 12.09 4.95 -5.14
N GLY A 109 11.15 4.10 -5.53
CA GLY A 109 9.82 4.04 -4.93
C GLY A 109 9.84 3.74 -3.42
N ARG A 110 10.88 3.09 -2.90
CA ARG A 110 11.03 2.83 -1.46
C ARG A 110 11.51 4.03 -0.64
N ILE A 111 11.87 5.13 -1.29
CA ILE A 111 12.33 6.36 -0.63
C ILE A 111 11.11 7.23 -0.36
N ASP A 112 10.81 7.48 0.90
CA ASP A 112 9.63 8.22 1.36
C ASP A 112 9.84 9.73 1.36
N ALA A 113 11.09 10.19 1.50
CA ALA A 113 11.48 11.59 1.26
C ALA A 113 12.85 11.65 0.62
N ARG A 114 13.02 12.58 -0.31
CA ARG A 114 14.24 12.77 -1.08
C ARG A 114 14.78 14.15 -0.80
N THR A 115 16.05 14.23 -0.39
CA THR A 115 16.73 15.47 -0.10
C THR A 115 18.00 15.61 -0.92
N VAL A 116 18.44 16.82 -1.16
CA VAL A 116 19.66 17.15 -1.87
C VAL A 116 20.43 18.22 -1.11
N THR A 117 21.74 18.25 -1.27
CA THR A 117 22.59 19.31 -0.68
C THR A 117 22.80 20.51 -1.60
N ARG A 118 22.30 20.45 -2.84
CA ARG A 118 22.45 21.53 -3.83
C ARG A 118 21.28 21.54 -4.81
N PRO A 119 20.79 22.73 -5.21
CA PRO A 119 19.69 22.86 -6.18
C PRO A 119 20.01 22.20 -7.55
N GLU A 120 21.27 22.26 -8.00
CA GLU A 120 21.68 21.66 -9.27
C GLU A 120 21.58 20.13 -9.24
N THR A 121 21.74 19.53 -8.05
CA THR A 121 21.54 18.10 -7.85
C THR A 121 20.06 17.74 -7.99
N ALA A 122 19.14 18.54 -7.44
CA ALA A 122 17.70 18.37 -7.64
C ALA A 122 17.35 18.40 -9.13
N ALA A 123 17.71 19.47 -9.84
CA ALA A 123 17.42 19.64 -11.26
C ALA A 123 17.99 18.48 -12.13
N LEU A 124 19.16 17.93 -11.76
CA LEU A 124 19.72 16.77 -12.43
C LEU A 124 18.88 15.51 -12.18
N LEU A 125 18.47 15.29 -10.93
CA LEU A 125 17.72 14.09 -10.55
C LEU A 125 16.29 14.12 -11.12
N GLU A 126 15.58 15.23 -11.04
CA GLU A 126 14.24 15.43 -11.59
C GLU A 126 14.16 15.07 -13.09
N ARG A 127 15.22 15.38 -13.84
CA ARG A 127 15.29 15.05 -15.26
C ARG A 127 15.27 13.54 -15.54
N PHE A 128 15.80 12.72 -14.63
CA PHE A 128 15.96 11.27 -14.81
C PHE A 128 15.03 10.45 -13.93
N PHE A 129 14.69 10.98 -12.78
CA PHE A 129 13.80 10.37 -11.77
C PHE A 129 12.86 11.46 -11.26
N PRO A 130 11.79 11.78 -12.02
CA PRO A 130 10.83 12.80 -11.64
C PRO A 130 10.25 12.52 -10.26
N ALA A 131 10.46 13.44 -9.33
CA ALA A 131 9.96 13.40 -7.97
C ALA A 131 10.29 14.72 -7.28
N ASP A 132 9.72 14.99 -6.13
CA ASP A 132 10.06 16.14 -5.29
C ASP A 132 11.38 15.91 -4.55
N TYR A 133 12.25 16.92 -4.58
CA TYR A 133 13.54 16.93 -3.90
C TYR A 133 13.67 18.16 -3.04
N GLU A 134 13.78 17.98 -1.71
CA GLU A 134 13.95 19.07 -0.76
C GLU A 134 15.44 19.44 -0.65
N VAL A 135 15.78 20.73 -0.83
CA VAL A 135 17.15 21.22 -0.69
C VAL A 135 17.43 21.49 0.78
N LEU A 136 18.48 20.88 1.32
CA LEU A 136 18.89 21.05 2.72
C LEU A 136 19.86 22.22 2.87
N GLY A 137 19.63 23.04 3.89
CA GLY A 137 20.40 24.24 4.15
C GLY A 137 20.13 25.33 3.10
N ASP A 138 21.06 26.30 3.00
CA ASP A 138 20.95 27.41 2.05
C ASP A 138 21.31 27.09 0.61
N GLY A 139 21.77 25.85 0.35
CA GLY A 139 22.19 25.40 -0.97
C GLY A 139 23.41 26.12 -1.55
N SER A 140 24.04 27.05 -0.83
CA SER A 140 25.13 27.92 -1.32
C SER A 140 26.46 27.19 -1.46
N GLY A 141 26.61 26.04 -0.81
CA GLY A 141 27.90 25.31 -0.73
C GLY A 141 28.93 25.95 0.22
N ALA A 142 28.54 26.95 1.01
CA ALA A 142 29.31 27.48 2.12
C ALA A 142 29.48 26.43 3.25
N GLU A 143 30.22 26.78 4.32
CA GLU A 143 30.34 25.89 5.49
C GLU A 143 28.93 25.68 6.08
N PRO A 144 28.47 24.40 6.14
CA PRO A 144 27.08 24.13 6.50
C PRO A 144 26.81 24.41 7.97
N ASP A 145 25.64 25.00 8.28
CA ASP A 145 25.10 25.01 9.64
C ASP A 145 24.46 23.61 9.91
N TRP A 146 25.23 22.77 10.56
CA TRP A 146 24.82 21.38 10.84
C TRP A 146 23.63 21.30 11.78
N GLY A 147 23.48 22.28 12.68
CA GLY A 147 22.33 22.35 13.60
C GLY A 147 21.04 22.66 12.84
N ALA A 148 21.06 23.63 11.94
CA ALA A 148 19.93 23.95 11.08
C ALA A 148 19.56 22.77 10.18
N ILE A 149 20.53 22.15 9.51
CA ILE A 149 20.31 20.98 8.64
C ILE A 149 19.71 19.78 9.41
N ALA A 150 20.22 19.51 10.62
CA ALA A 150 19.66 18.44 11.45
C ALA A 150 18.21 18.74 11.84
N GLY A 151 17.87 20.00 12.15
CA GLY A 151 16.49 20.43 12.42
C GLY A 151 15.57 20.28 11.21
N GLU A 152 16.03 20.61 9.99
CA GLU A 152 15.29 20.39 8.75
C GLU A 152 15.01 18.89 8.55
N LEU A 153 16.03 18.04 8.74
CA LEU A 153 15.89 16.60 8.61
C LEU A 153 14.97 16.03 9.67
N GLU A 154 15.05 16.48 10.93
CA GLU A 154 14.11 16.08 11.98
C GLU A 154 12.68 16.42 11.61
N ALA A 155 12.42 17.60 11.06
CA ALA A 155 11.11 18.00 10.59
C ALA A 155 10.57 17.07 9.49
N ILE A 156 11.43 16.67 8.55
CA ILE A 156 11.11 15.68 7.51
C ILE A 156 10.79 14.33 8.15
N TYR A 157 11.60 13.84 9.08
CA TYR A 157 11.39 12.55 9.75
C TYR A 157 10.05 12.53 10.49
N ARG A 158 9.73 13.59 11.23
CA ARG A 158 8.47 13.69 11.98
C ARG A 158 7.26 13.75 11.04
N ARG A 159 7.33 14.53 9.97
CA ARG A 159 6.29 14.58 8.93
C ARG A 159 6.01 13.19 8.34
N LEU A 160 7.04 12.39 8.08
CA LEU A 160 6.88 11.02 7.59
C LEU A 160 6.27 10.10 8.66
N LEU A 161 6.67 10.25 9.91
CA LEU A 161 6.14 9.47 11.02
C LEU A 161 4.67 9.75 11.30
N ASP A 162 4.25 11.00 11.16
CA ASP A 162 2.85 11.42 11.34
C ASP A 162 1.92 10.81 10.28
N ARG A 163 2.45 10.36 9.14
CA ARG A 163 1.70 9.64 8.11
C ARG A 163 1.47 8.15 8.42
N ARG A 164 2.09 7.62 9.45
CA ARG A 164 1.85 6.24 9.91
C ARG A 164 0.52 6.14 10.64
N HIS A 165 -0.18 5.05 10.41
CA HIS A 165 -1.33 4.73 11.25
C HIS A 165 -0.93 4.60 12.72
N PRO A 166 -1.85 4.96 13.66
CA PRO A 166 -1.59 4.80 15.08
C PRO A 166 -1.26 3.34 15.43
N PRO A 167 -0.31 3.09 16.32
CA PRO A 167 -0.06 1.75 16.81
C PRO A 167 -1.20 1.27 17.72
N GLY A 168 -1.50 -0.01 17.68
CA GLY A 168 -2.25 -0.69 18.74
C GLY A 168 -3.76 -0.82 18.57
N GLY A 169 -4.43 0.02 17.78
CA GLY A 169 -5.90 -0.05 17.62
C GLY A 169 -6.68 0.40 18.86
N ASP A 170 -7.99 0.09 18.90
CA ASP A 170 -8.89 0.41 20.01
C ASP A 170 -8.87 -0.73 21.08
N PRO A 171 -8.33 -0.48 22.29
CA PRO A 171 -8.19 -1.50 23.32
C PRO A 171 -9.54 -2.06 23.82
N GLU A 172 -10.59 -1.24 23.87
CA GLU A 172 -11.91 -1.67 24.34
C GLU A 172 -12.59 -2.60 23.34
N VAL A 173 -12.50 -2.24 22.05
CA VAL A 173 -12.99 -3.10 20.96
C VAL A 173 -12.23 -4.43 20.97
N ARG A 174 -10.91 -4.39 21.05
CA ARG A 174 -10.04 -5.58 21.06
C ARG A 174 -10.37 -6.50 22.27
N GLU A 175 -10.56 -5.95 23.46
CA GLU A 175 -10.97 -6.74 24.62
C GLU A 175 -12.34 -7.41 24.37
N ARG A 176 -13.31 -6.69 23.79
CA ARG A 176 -14.64 -7.21 23.53
C ARG A 176 -14.62 -8.37 22.51
N ILE A 177 -13.92 -8.20 21.37
CA ILE A 177 -13.84 -9.22 20.32
C ILE A 177 -13.00 -10.43 20.76
N SER A 178 -12.00 -10.27 21.63
CA SER A 178 -11.15 -11.37 22.10
C SER A 178 -11.93 -12.50 22.80
N LYS A 179 -13.14 -12.20 23.26
CA LYS A 179 -14.06 -13.16 23.92
C LYS A 179 -14.91 -13.94 22.91
N ARG A 180 -14.89 -13.56 21.60
CA ARG A 180 -15.65 -14.21 20.54
C ARG A 180 -14.88 -15.39 19.95
N PRO A 181 -15.56 -16.33 19.29
CA PRO A 181 -14.90 -17.45 18.61
C PRO A 181 -13.96 -16.95 17.51
N LEU A 182 -12.96 -17.78 17.20
CA LEU A 182 -12.12 -17.56 16.01
C LEU A 182 -12.83 -18.12 14.79
N ILE A 183 -12.81 -17.36 13.69
CA ILE A 183 -13.35 -17.73 12.39
C ILE A 183 -12.26 -17.59 11.30
N GLU A 184 -12.40 -18.37 10.24
CA GLU A 184 -11.58 -18.27 9.04
C GLU A 184 -12.28 -17.35 8.03
N VAL A 185 -11.53 -16.40 7.45
CA VAL A 185 -12.07 -15.46 6.46
C VAL A 185 -11.24 -15.45 5.19
N ASP A 186 -11.88 -15.15 4.05
CA ASP A 186 -11.25 -14.90 2.75
C ASP A 186 -11.83 -13.60 2.18
N LEU A 187 -10.97 -12.62 1.89
CA LEU A 187 -11.37 -11.22 1.68
C LEU A 187 -11.34 -10.75 0.23
N HIS A 188 -11.10 -11.65 -0.72
CA HIS A 188 -11.02 -11.27 -2.13
C HIS A 188 -11.46 -12.42 -3.03
N MET A 189 -12.64 -12.30 -3.65
CA MET A 189 -13.22 -13.29 -4.56
C MET A 189 -14.29 -12.70 -5.45
N HIS A 190 -14.56 -13.38 -6.56
CA HIS A 190 -15.50 -12.94 -7.59
C HIS A 190 -16.60 -13.94 -7.87
N THR A 191 -17.77 -13.44 -8.31
CA THR A 191 -18.93 -14.19 -8.75
C THR A 191 -19.21 -14.03 -10.24
N ASP A 192 -20.24 -14.65 -10.76
CA ASP A 192 -20.72 -14.48 -12.13
C ASP A 192 -21.37 -13.09 -12.40
N HIS A 193 -21.43 -12.22 -11.38
CA HIS A 193 -21.75 -10.80 -11.55
C HIS A 193 -20.52 -9.99 -12.03
N SER A 194 -19.32 -10.50 -11.82
CA SER A 194 -18.09 -9.98 -12.42
C SER A 194 -17.94 -10.48 -13.87
N GLY A 195 -17.54 -9.59 -14.78
CA GLY A 195 -17.48 -9.92 -16.21
C GLY A 195 -16.45 -10.99 -16.59
N ASP A 196 -15.55 -11.34 -15.68
CA ASP A 196 -14.44 -12.26 -15.90
C ASP A 196 -14.50 -13.52 -14.98
N CYS A 197 -15.57 -13.67 -14.23
CA CYS A 197 -15.84 -14.84 -13.41
C CYS A 197 -17.14 -15.54 -13.84
N ALA A 198 -17.24 -16.84 -13.62
CA ALA A 198 -18.41 -17.65 -13.99
C ALA A 198 -18.95 -18.48 -12.83
N THR A 199 -18.52 -18.22 -11.60
CA THR A 199 -18.96 -18.94 -10.41
C THR A 199 -20.27 -18.33 -9.91
N PRO A 200 -21.40 -19.09 -9.94
CA PRO A 200 -22.66 -18.61 -9.40
C PRO A 200 -22.57 -18.34 -7.90
N VAL A 201 -23.35 -17.38 -7.42
CA VAL A 201 -23.36 -16.96 -6.01
C VAL A 201 -23.64 -18.12 -5.06
N ASP A 202 -24.63 -18.95 -5.36
CA ASP A 202 -25.00 -20.13 -4.53
C ASP A 202 -23.88 -21.17 -4.46
N VAL A 203 -23.19 -21.42 -5.58
CA VAL A 203 -22.02 -22.31 -5.64
C VAL A 203 -20.88 -21.75 -4.80
N LEU A 204 -20.63 -20.43 -4.86
CA LEU A 204 -19.59 -19.77 -4.09
C LEU A 204 -19.87 -19.87 -2.59
N ILE A 205 -21.07 -19.54 -2.12
CA ILE A 205 -21.49 -19.62 -0.71
C ILE A 205 -21.36 -21.05 -0.18
N ASN A 206 -21.94 -22.03 -0.88
CA ASN A 206 -21.84 -23.42 -0.45
C ASN A 206 -20.40 -23.91 -0.40
N THR A 207 -19.56 -23.55 -1.38
CA THR A 207 -18.14 -23.88 -1.35
C THR A 207 -17.40 -23.23 -0.17
N ALA A 208 -17.72 -21.99 0.18
CA ALA A 208 -17.14 -21.31 1.33
C ALA A 208 -17.47 -22.02 2.64
N ARG A 209 -18.75 -22.41 2.83
CA ARG A 209 -19.23 -23.19 3.99
C ARG A 209 -18.56 -24.55 4.09
N ASP A 210 -18.54 -25.31 2.99
CA ASP A 210 -17.87 -26.64 2.92
C ASP A 210 -16.38 -26.56 3.30
N ARG A 211 -15.78 -25.40 3.12
CA ARG A 211 -14.38 -25.13 3.51
C ARG A 211 -14.22 -24.59 4.91
N GLY A 212 -15.30 -24.36 5.63
CA GLY A 212 -15.29 -23.85 7.00
C GLY A 212 -14.87 -22.38 7.08
N LEU A 213 -15.21 -21.57 6.05
CA LEU A 213 -15.06 -20.13 6.14
C LEU A 213 -16.25 -19.57 6.93
N GLY A 214 -15.97 -18.77 7.96
CA GLY A 214 -16.98 -18.11 8.78
C GLY A 214 -17.39 -16.74 8.22
N ALA A 215 -16.52 -16.10 7.41
CA ALA A 215 -16.86 -14.90 6.67
C ALA A 215 -16.12 -14.83 5.34
N ILE A 216 -16.73 -14.16 4.35
CA ILE A 216 -16.15 -13.89 3.03
C ILE A 216 -16.48 -12.47 2.58
N ALA A 217 -15.56 -11.84 1.83
CA ALA A 217 -15.84 -10.60 1.10
C ALA A 217 -15.96 -10.90 -0.40
N ILE A 218 -17.08 -10.55 -1.00
CA ILE A 218 -17.31 -10.67 -2.44
C ILE A 218 -17.01 -9.32 -3.08
N THR A 219 -16.05 -9.31 -4.00
CA THR A 219 -15.39 -8.12 -4.52
C THR A 219 -15.51 -8.04 -6.04
N ASP A 220 -16.71 -8.22 -6.58
CA ASP A 220 -16.94 -8.19 -8.03
C ASP A 220 -16.46 -6.87 -8.65
N HIS A 221 -15.86 -6.94 -9.86
CA HIS A 221 -15.32 -5.77 -10.54
C HIS A 221 -16.40 -4.75 -10.91
N ASN A 222 -16.36 -3.58 -10.27
CA ASN A 222 -17.29 -2.48 -10.47
C ASN A 222 -18.77 -2.92 -10.38
N GLU A 223 -19.07 -3.85 -9.47
CA GLU A 223 -20.40 -4.39 -9.25
C GLU A 223 -20.55 -4.89 -7.81
N VAL A 224 -21.68 -4.63 -7.19
CA VAL A 224 -21.97 -5.02 -5.81
C VAL A 224 -23.14 -6.00 -5.70
N SER A 225 -23.85 -6.22 -6.81
CA SER A 225 -25.08 -7.03 -6.82
C SER A 225 -24.85 -8.49 -6.43
N GLY A 226 -23.69 -9.09 -6.79
CA GLY A 226 -23.32 -10.44 -6.37
C GLY A 226 -23.12 -10.55 -4.86
N ALA A 227 -22.47 -9.56 -4.26
CA ALA A 227 -22.28 -9.49 -2.81
C ALA A 227 -23.61 -9.30 -2.05
N ILE A 228 -24.51 -8.47 -2.57
CA ILE A 228 -25.85 -8.27 -1.97
C ILE A 228 -26.71 -9.55 -2.06
N GLU A 229 -26.67 -10.25 -3.21
CA GLU A 229 -27.36 -11.54 -3.37
C GLU A 229 -26.81 -12.58 -2.39
N ALA A 230 -25.48 -12.67 -2.27
CA ALA A 230 -24.81 -13.58 -1.36
C ALA A 230 -25.10 -13.27 0.11
N ARG A 231 -25.19 -11.99 0.52
CA ARG A 231 -25.55 -11.58 1.88
C ARG A 231 -26.93 -12.10 2.25
N LYS A 232 -27.91 -11.93 1.37
CA LYS A 232 -29.28 -12.45 1.61
C LYS A 232 -29.30 -13.96 1.79
N LEU A 233 -28.60 -14.70 0.92
CA LEU A 233 -28.50 -16.14 1.04
C LEU A 233 -27.79 -16.56 2.33
N ALA A 234 -26.72 -15.87 2.72
CA ALA A 234 -25.99 -16.12 3.97
C ALA A 234 -26.85 -15.85 5.22
N GLU A 235 -27.69 -14.82 5.22
CA GLU A 235 -28.64 -14.51 6.28
C GLU A 235 -29.66 -15.63 6.45
N GLU A 236 -30.16 -16.24 5.36
CA GLU A 236 -31.04 -17.39 5.39
C GLU A 236 -30.38 -18.66 5.94
N LEU A 237 -29.10 -18.86 5.65
CA LEU A 237 -28.33 -20.01 6.09
C LEU A 237 -27.84 -19.89 7.56
N GLY A 238 -27.49 -18.70 8.01
CA GLY A 238 -27.17 -18.35 9.39
C GLY A 238 -25.81 -18.83 9.92
N ASP A 239 -24.96 -19.43 9.08
CA ASP A 239 -23.67 -20.01 9.47
C ASP A 239 -22.44 -19.43 8.76
N ILE A 240 -22.63 -18.42 7.91
CA ILE A 240 -21.56 -17.69 7.22
C ILE A 240 -21.92 -16.20 7.12
N LYS A 241 -20.95 -15.33 7.28
CA LYS A 241 -21.10 -13.88 7.08
C LYS A 241 -20.61 -13.48 5.69
N VAL A 242 -21.33 -12.56 5.05
CA VAL A 242 -20.89 -11.94 3.79
C VAL A 242 -20.65 -10.46 4.00
N ILE A 243 -19.42 -10.05 3.80
CA ILE A 243 -19.04 -8.65 3.70
C ILE A 243 -19.36 -8.20 2.28
N VAL A 244 -20.29 -7.26 2.15
CA VAL A 244 -20.61 -6.65 0.85
C VAL A 244 -19.45 -5.76 0.46
N ALA A 245 -18.86 -6.04 -0.69
CA ALA A 245 -17.67 -5.35 -1.17
C ALA A 245 -17.71 -5.16 -2.69
N GLU A 246 -16.84 -4.31 -3.20
CA GLU A 246 -16.67 -4.04 -4.62
C GLU A 246 -15.20 -3.76 -4.91
N GLU A 247 -14.62 -4.43 -5.92
CA GLU A 247 -13.32 -4.06 -6.46
C GLU A 247 -13.53 -3.03 -7.54
N VAL A 248 -13.27 -1.76 -7.19
CA VAL A 248 -13.50 -0.60 -8.05
C VAL A 248 -12.26 -0.30 -8.86
N LYS A 249 -12.40 -0.32 -10.19
CA LYS A 249 -11.37 0.17 -11.10
C LYS A 249 -11.48 1.69 -11.19
N THR A 250 -10.46 2.40 -10.70
CA THR A 250 -10.40 3.86 -10.73
C THR A 250 -10.15 4.41 -12.13
N ALA A 251 -10.44 5.69 -12.36
CA ALA A 251 -10.30 6.33 -13.68
C ALA A 251 -8.84 6.42 -14.14
N GLU A 252 -7.92 6.62 -13.20
CA GLU A 252 -6.54 6.96 -13.51
C GLU A 252 -5.59 5.81 -13.23
N GLN A 253 -5.65 5.25 -12.03
CA GLN A 253 -4.66 4.27 -11.62
C GLN A 253 -5.16 3.28 -10.58
N GLY A 254 -5.12 1.99 -10.94
CA GLY A 254 -5.27 0.90 -10.02
C GLY A 254 -6.70 0.60 -9.61
N GLU A 255 -6.79 -0.33 -8.69
CA GLU A 255 -8.01 -0.86 -8.13
C GLU A 255 -8.04 -0.64 -6.62
N VAL A 256 -9.23 -0.40 -6.08
CA VAL A 256 -9.49 -0.26 -4.65
C VAL A 256 -10.71 -1.10 -4.31
N ILE A 257 -10.62 -1.88 -3.25
CA ILE A 257 -11.77 -2.60 -2.70
C ILE A 257 -12.39 -1.76 -1.59
N GLY A 258 -13.69 -1.48 -1.72
CA GLY A 258 -14.52 -1.02 -0.62
C GLY A 258 -15.12 -2.22 0.10
N LEU A 259 -14.90 -2.34 1.41
CA LEU A 259 -15.55 -3.35 2.25
C LEU A 259 -16.68 -2.72 3.05
N PHE A 260 -17.72 -3.50 3.37
CA PHE A 260 -18.91 -3.06 4.12
C PHE A 260 -19.71 -1.98 3.39
N LEU A 261 -19.90 -2.17 2.08
CA LEU A 261 -20.70 -1.27 1.26
C LEU A 261 -22.20 -1.59 1.40
N GLU A 262 -23.04 -0.56 1.27
CA GLU A 262 -24.48 -0.69 1.15
C GLU A 262 -24.97 -0.55 -0.29
N GLU A 263 -24.24 0.24 -1.10
CA GLU A 263 -24.57 0.50 -2.49
C GLU A 263 -23.31 0.56 -3.37
N LYS A 264 -23.52 0.43 -4.66
CA LYS A 264 -22.47 0.42 -5.66
C LYS A 264 -21.73 1.76 -5.75
N ILE A 265 -20.41 1.71 -5.86
CA ILE A 265 -19.57 2.88 -6.11
C ILE A 265 -19.72 3.31 -7.59
N PRO A 266 -19.92 4.60 -7.88
CA PRO A 266 -19.98 5.10 -9.24
C PRO A 266 -18.70 4.83 -10.04
N LYS A 267 -18.84 4.46 -11.33
CA LYS A 267 -17.69 4.22 -12.21
C LYS A 267 -17.04 5.52 -12.66
N GLY A 268 -15.73 5.45 -12.94
CA GLY A 268 -14.97 6.55 -13.54
C GLY A 268 -14.54 7.62 -12.55
N LEU A 269 -14.52 7.29 -11.27
CA LEU A 269 -13.98 8.14 -10.21
C LEU A 269 -12.46 7.98 -10.14
N THR A 270 -11.78 9.03 -9.73
CA THR A 270 -10.37 8.98 -9.32
C THR A 270 -10.21 8.13 -8.06
N MET A 271 -8.99 7.75 -7.71
CA MET A 271 -8.68 7.01 -6.48
C MET A 271 -9.23 7.74 -5.24
N ALA A 272 -8.95 9.04 -5.12
CA ALA A 272 -9.41 9.85 -3.99
C ALA A 272 -10.94 9.99 -3.93
N GLU A 273 -11.62 10.10 -5.08
CA GLU A 273 -13.08 10.13 -5.14
C GLU A 273 -13.68 8.77 -4.75
N THR A 274 -13.09 7.67 -5.24
CA THR A 274 -13.51 6.31 -4.88
C THR A 274 -13.40 6.08 -3.36
N ILE A 275 -12.30 6.50 -2.75
CA ILE A 275 -12.11 6.41 -1.30
C ILE A 275 -13.17 7.21 -0.54
N ARG A 276 -13.50 8.42 -1.00
CA ARG A 276 -14.55 9.24 -0.38
C ARG A 276 -15.93 8.58 -0.44
N GLU A 277 -16.28 7.96 -1.56
CA GLU A 277 -17.54 7.22 -1.70
C GLU A 277 -17.59 5.99 -0.78
N ILE A 278 -16.48 5.25 -0.63
CA ILE A 278 -16.37 4.15 0.33
C ILE A 278 -16.60 4.67 1.76
N ARG A 279 -15.92 5.75 2.14
CA ARG A 279 -16.04 6.37 3.47
C ARG A 279 -17.44 6.92 3.74
N ALA A 280 -18.10 7.49 2.74
CA ALA A 280 -19.46 8.02 2.86
C ALA A 280 -20.47 6.94 3.25
N GLN A 281 -20.19 5.68 2.91
CA GLN A 281 -20.99 4.51 3.29
C GLN A 281 -20.55 3.87 4.64
N GLY A 282 -19.54 4.44 5.31
CA GLY A 282 -18.93 3.83 6.51
C GLY A 282 -18.03 2.63 6.21
N GLY A 283 -17.68 2.43 4.95
CA GLY A 283 -16.86 1.33 4.48
C GLY A 283 -15.38 1.47 4.82
N LEU A 284 -14.64 0.37 4.69
CA LEU A 284 -13.20 0.30 4.84
C LEU A 284 -12.51 0.26 3.48
N VAL A 285 -11.36 0.94 3.40
CA VAL A 285 -10.53 0.99 2.20
C VAL A 285 -9.49 -0.12 2.23
N TYR A 286 -9.59 -1.03 1.28
CA TYR A 286 -8.68 -2.16 1.11
C TYR A 286 -8.01 -2.08 -0.26
N VAL A 287 -6.67 -2.02 -0.30
CA VAL A 287 -5.92 -1.97 -1.57
C VAL A 287 -5.47 -3.37 -1.94
N PRO A 288 -6.02 -3.95 -3.04
CA PRO A 288 -5.68 -5.28 -3.51
C PRO A 288 -4.34 -5.29 -4.25
N HIS A 289 -3.60 -6.41 -4.18
CA HIS A 289 -2.34 -6.71 -4.94
C HIS A 289 -1.51 -5.49 -5.36
N PRO A 290 -1.14 -4.56 -4.45
CA PRO A 290 -0.73 -3.18 -4.75
C PRO A 290 0.53 -3.03 -5.60
N PHE A 291 1.33 -4.08 -5.75
CA PHE A 291 2.60 -4.05 -6.50
C PHE A 291 2.64 -5.03 -7.68
N ASP A 292 1.53 -5.69 -8.02
CA ASP A 292 1.49 -6.59 -9.18
C ASP A 292 1.41 -5.82 -10.49
N ARG A 293 2.56 -5.58 -11.10
CA ARG A 293 2.72 -4.83 -12.35
C ARG A 293 2.07 -5.49 -13.58
N PHE A 294 1.52 -6.68 -13.45
CA PHE A 294 0.74 -7.35 -14.50
C PHE A 294 -0.75 -7.00 -14.44
N HIS A 295 -1.18 -6.35 -13.36
CA HIS A 295 -2.52 -5.82 -13.18
C HIS A 295 -2.51 -4.29 -13.19
N SER A 296 -3.70 -3.68 -13.19
CA SER A 296 -3.85 -2.25 -13.00
C SER A 296 -3.63 -1.92 -11.54
N VAL A 297 -2.41 -1.52 -11.18
CA VAL A 297 -2.07 -1.16 -9.80
C VAL A 297 -1.63 0.29 -9.73
N PRO A 298 -1.86 0.98 -8.60
CA PRO A 298 -1.31 2.31 -8.40
C PRO A 298 0.21 2.24 -8.42
N ASP A 299 0.87 3.26 -8.95
CA ASP A 299 2.30 3.38 -8.74
C ASP A 299 2.61 3.72 -7.28
N TYR A 300 3.88 3.70 -6.92
CA TYR A 300 4.30 3.89 -5.53
C TYR A 300 3.94 5.29 -5.00
N GLU A 301 3.98 6.31 -5.84
CA GLU A 301 3.66 7.69 -5.48
C GLU A 301 2.18 7.87 -5.20
N HIS A 302 1.31 7.31 -6.05
CA HIS A 302 -0.14 7.32 -5.79
C HIS A 302 -0.53 6.54 -4.52
N LEU A 303 0.18 5.44 -4.20
CA LEU A 303 -0.01 4.78 -2.90
C LEU A 303 0.41 5.66 -1.72
N LEU A 304 1.49 6.42 -1.90
CA LEU A 304 1.91 7.38 -0.89
C LEU A 304 0.87 8.48 -0.69
N ASP A 305 0.26 9.00 -1.76
CA ASP A 305 -0.74 10.07 -1.67
C ASP A 305 -1.96 9.68 -0.81
N ILE A 306 -2.33 8.41 -0.83
CA ILE A 306 -3.51 7.88 -0.11
C ILE A 306 -3.16 7.06 1.14
N VAL A 307 -1.90 7.00 1.55
CA VAL A 307 -1.42 6.06 2.58
C VAL A 307 -2.16 6.17 3.92
N GLU A 308 -2.60 7.35 4.27
CA GLU A 308 -3.35 7.66 5.50
C GLU A 308 -4.81 7.19 5.43
N GLU A 309 -5.31 6.97 4.21
CA GLU A 309 -6.69 6.54 3.96
C GLU A 309 -6.85 5.02 3.83
N ILE A 310 -5.74 4.27 3.76
CA ILE A 310 -5.76 2.82 3.55
C ILE A 310 -5.94 2.11 4.89
N ASP A 311 -7.08 1.43 5.13
CA ASP A 311 -7.28 0.61 6.32
C ASP A 311 -6.55 -0.74 6.24
N LEU A 312 -6.66 -1.40 5.08
CA LEU A 312 -6.08 -2.72 4.83
C LEU A 312 -5.26 -2.73 3.54
N LEU A 313 -4.16 -3.47 3.56
CA LEU A 313 -3.34 -3.69 2.36
C LEU A 313 -3.20 -5.18 2.09
N GLU A 314 -3.45 -5.62 0.86
CA GLU A 314 -3.27 -7.03 0.48
C GLU A 314 -1.77 -7.36 0.41
N VAL A 315 -1.28 -7.99 1.46
CA VAL A 315 0.12 -8.38 1.59
C VAL A 315 0.43 -9.76 0.98
N PHE A 316 -0.62 -10.48 0.64
CA PHE A 316 -0.50 -11.75 -0.06
C PHE A 316 -1.74 -12.05 -0.91
N ASN A 317 -1.49 -12.26 -2.20
CA ASN A 317 -2.46 -12.74 -3.18
C ASN A 317 -1.80 -13.89 -3.96
N PRO A 318 -2.41 -15.09 -4.02
CA PRO A 318 -1.82 -16.26 -4.66
C PRO A 318 -1.77 -16.15 -6.18
N ARG A 319 -2.48 -15.20 -6.79
CA ARG A 319 -2.43 -14.95 -8.25
C ARG A 319 -1.26 -14.06 -8.66
N VAL A 320 -0.65 -13.38 -7.71
CA VAL A 320 0.58 -12.60 -7.94
C VAL A 320 1.72 -13.55 -8.28
N ALA A 321 2.12 -13.54 -9.57
CA ALA A 321 3.08 -14.50 -10.11
C ALA A 321 4.52 -14.27 -9.59
N VAL A 322 4.87 -13.03 -9.26
CA VAL A 322 6.20 -12.65 -8.78
C VAL A 322 6.17 -12.44 -7.28
N THR A 323 6.73 -13.37 -6.52
CA THR A 323 6.76 -13.36 -5.05
C THR A 323 7.28 -12.05 -4.45
N ALA A 324 8.22 -11.39 -5.15
CA ALA A 324 8.78 -10.11 -4.71
C ALA A 324 7.73 -8.98 -4.61
N PHE A 325 6.62 -9.06 -5.33
CA PHE A 325 5.55 -8.07 -5.24
C PHE A 325 4.75 -8.22 -3.93
N ASN A 326 4.45 -9.46 -3.51
CA ASN A 326 3.87 -9.72 -2.19
C ASN A 326 4.83 -9.30 -1.06
N GLU A 327 6.15 -9.52 -1.22
CA GLU A 327 7.15 -9.06 -0.24
C GLU A 327 7.20 -7.52 -0.15
N GLU A 328 7.00 -6.83 -1.26
CA GLU A 328 6.92 -5.37 -1.27
C GLU A 328 5.67 -4.86 -0.55
N ALA A 329 4.52 -5.51 -0.74
CA ALA A 329 3.30 -5.21 -0.01
C ALA A 329 3.46 -5.39 1.51
N VAL A 330 4.10 -6.47 1.96
CA VAL A 330 4.46 -6.67 3.37
C VAL A 330 5.33 -5.52 3.90
N ARG A 331 6.31 -5.08 3.09
CA ARG A 331 7.21 -3.99 3.45
C ARG A 331 6.46 -2.68 3.62
N PHE A 332 5.61 -2.35 2.67
CA PHE A 332 4.80 -1.13 2.67
C PHE A 332 3.83 -1.11 3.86
N ALA A 333 3.08 -2.20 4.08
CA ALA A 333 2.16 -2.31 5.21
C ALA A 333 2.87 -2.09 6.56
N ARG A 334 4.02 -2.72 6.77
CA ARG A 334 4.82 -2.53 8.01
C ARG A 334 5.33 -1.11 8.18
N LYS A 335 5.84 -0.51 7.08
CA LYS A 335 6.38 0.84 7.07
C LYS A 335 5.36 1.86 7.56
N TYR A 336 4.13 1.76 7.08
CA TYR A 336 3.05 2.70 7.37
C TYR A 336 2.08 2.21 8.45
N ARG A 337 2.30 1.01 9.03
CA ARG A 337 1.42 0.39 10.03
C ARG A 337 -0.01 0.15 9.53
N ILE A 338 -0.16 -0.08 8.22
CA ILE A 338 -1.43 -0.47 7.63
C ILE A 338 -1.73 -1.91 8.02
N VAL A 339 -2.99 -2.23 8.31
CA VAL A 339 -3.40 -3.58 8.69
C VAL A 339 -3.18 -4.54 7.52
N PRO A 340 -2.37 -5.60 7.69
CA PRO A 340 -2.14 -6.56 6.61
C PRO A 340 -3.37 -7.42 6.38
N ALA A 341 -3.75 -7.58 5.12
CA ALA A 341 -4.83 -8.46 4.69
C ALA A 341 -4.35 -9.41 3.58
N ALA A 342 -5.15 -10.41 3.27
CA ALA A 342 -4.89 -11.33 2.17
C ALA A 342 -6.19 -11.86 1.60
N GLY A 343 -6.20 -12.22 0.33
CA GLY A 343 -7.36 -12.80 -0.33
C GLY A 343 -6.97 -13.84 -1.35
N SER A 344 -7.90 -14.73 -1.70
CA SER A 344 -7.66 -15.77 -2.70
C SER A 344 -7.74 -15.22 -4.12
N ASP A 345 -8.38 -14.08 -4.32
CA ASP A 345 -8.71 -13.48 -5.61
C ASP A 345 -9.30 -14.54 -6.56
N SER A 346 -10.23 -15.31 -5.99
CA SER A 346 -10.72 -16.50 -6.65
C SER A 346 -11.81 -16.19 -7.65
N HIS A 347 -11.60 -16.63 -8.90
CA HIS A 347 -12.57 -16.56 -9.99
C HIS A 347 -13.18 -17.94 -10.31
N VAL A 348 -12.89 -18.93 -9.49
CA VAL A 348 -13.41 -20.29 -9.58
C VAL A 348 -13.63 -20.87 -8.20
N ALA A 349 -14.68 -21.65 -8.00
CA ALA A 349 -15.00 -22.24 -6.69
C ALA A 349 -13.82 -23.00 -6.07
N GLN A 350 -12.97 -23.65 -6.89
CA GLN A 350 -11.81 -24.40 -6.45
C GLN A 350 -10.72 -23.51 -5.81
N GLY A 351 -10.68 -22.22 -6.13
CA GLY A 351 -9.70 -21.26 -5.60
C GLY A 351 -10.05 -20.73 -4.21
N LEU A 352 -11.34 -20.71 -3.83
CA LEU A 352 -11.81 -20.17 -2.56
C LEU A 352 -11.03 -20.74 -1.37
N GLY A 353 -10.72 -19.89 -0.39
CA GLY A 353 -10.03 -20.28 0.83
C GLY A 353 -8.64 -20.89 0.59
N SER A 354 -8.02 -20.65 -0.58
CA SER A 354 -6.59 -20.96 -0.79
C SER A 354 -5.71 -20.06 0.08
N VAL A 355 -6.22 -18.90 0.42
CA VAL A 355 -5.70 -18.00 1.46
C VAL A 355 -6.81 -17.82 2.49
N ARG A 356 -6.43 -17.87 3.75
CA ARG A 356 -7.35 -17.69 4.88
C ARG A 356 -6.70 -16.84 5.92
N GLN A 357 -7.51 -16.06 6.59
CA GLN A 357 -7.09 -15.29 7.73
C GLN A 357 -7.96 -15.73 8.92
N ARG A 358 -7.31 -16.13 10.00
CA ARG A 358 -7.98 -16.51 11.23
C ARG A 358 -8.04 -15.30 12.15
N ILE A 359 -9.26 -14.86 12.45
CA ILE A 359 -9.56 -13.68 13.25
C ILE A 359 -10.65 -13.98 14.25
N HIS A 360 -10.79 -13.15 15.28
CA HIS A 360 -11.99 -13.19 16.13
C HIS A 360 -13.22 -12.75 15.33
N ASP A 361 -14.35 -13.36 15.64
CA ASP A 361 -15.64 -12.98 15.05
C ASP A 361 -15.98 -11.51 15.37
N PHE A 362 -16.72 -10.85 14.49
CA PHE A 362 -16.93 -9.42 14.50
C PHE A 362 -18.35 -9.02 14.10
N ASP A 363 -18.76 -7.81 14.50
CA ASP A 363 -19.97 -7.16 14.03
C ASP A 363 -19.61 -5.77 13.47
N GLY A 364 -19.72 -5.63 12.15
CA GLY A 364 -19.46 -4.40 11.44
C GLY A 364 -17.97 -4.04 11.23
N PRO A 365 -17.71 -2.91 10.55
CA PRO A 365 -16.39 -2.56 10.06
C PRO A 365 -15.36 -2.26 11.18
N ALA A 366 -15.77 -1.62 12.26
CA ALA A 366 -14.85 -1.25 13.33
C ALA A 366 -14.27 -2.48 14.06
N GLU A 367 -15.12 -3.44 14.42
CA GLU A 367 -14.67 -4.68 15.07
C GLU A 367 -13.87 -5.56 14.11
N PHE A 368 -14.28 -5.60 12.84
CA PHE A 368 -13.53 -6.30 11.80
C PHE A 368 -12.11 -5.76 11.65
N LEU A 369 -11.94 -4.44 11.57
CA LEU A 369 -10.63 -3.83 11.43
C LEU A 369 -9.72 -4.16 12.63
N GLU A 370 -10.27 -4.13 13.85
CA GLU A 370 -9.52 -4.49 15.04
C GLU A 370 -9.19 -6.00 15.09
N ALA A 371 -10.11 -6.87 14.66
CA ALA A 371 -9.85 -8.31 14.56
C ALA A 371 -8.74 -8.63 13.55
N MET A 372 -8.68 -7.88 12.44
CA MET A 372 -7.69 -8.04 11.40
C MET A 372 -6.26 -7.66 11.83
N ARG A 373 -6.09 -6.82 12.85
CA ARG A 373 -4.75 -6.44 13.36
C ARG A 373 -3.93 -7.62 13.86
N ASP A 374 -4.59 -8.64 14.37
CA ASP A 374 -3.98 -9.86 14.91
C ASP A 374 -4.21 -11.09 14.01
N ALA A 375 -4.60 -10.89 12.76
CA ALA A 375 -4.93 -11.95 11.83
C ALA A 375 -3.75 -12.91 11.59
N ASP A 376 -4.01 -14.22 11.72
CA ASP A 376 -3.07 -15.27 11.34
C ASP A 376 -3.34 -15.69 9.88
N ILE A 377 -2.44 -15.31 8.98
CA ILE A 377 -2.58 -15.55 7.54
C ILE A 377 -2.04 -16.94 7.18
N THR A 378 -2.95 -17.86 6.89
CA THR A 378 -2.63 -19.20 6.40
C THR A 378 -2.70 -19.27 4.88
N ARG A 379 -1.65 -19.81 4.26
CA ARG A 379 -1.50 -19.96 2.81
C ARG A 379 -1.53 -21.44 2.45
N LYS A 380 -2.52 -21.87 1.69
CA LYS A 380 -2.55 -23.23 1.10
C LYS A 380 -2.11 -23.10 -0.36
N HIS A 381 -0.92 -23.56 -0.66
CA HIS A 381 -0.43 -23.59 -2.04
C HIS A 381 -1.37 -24.42 -2.91
N LYS A 382 -2.06 -23.77 -3.84
CA LYS A 382 -2.73 -24.42 -4.96
C LYS A 382 -1.94 -24.17 -6.22
N ASN A 383 -1.95 -25.17 -7.12
CA ASN A 383 -1.29 -25.00 -8.41
C ASN A 383 -1.96 -23.88 -9.19
N LEU A 384 -1.29 -22.73 -9.30
CA LEU A 384 -1.79 -21.53 -9.98
C LEU A 384 -2.17 -21.82 -11.44
N VAL A 385 -1.39 -22.66 -12.12
CA VAL A 385 -1.67 -23.07 -13.51
C VAL A 385 -3.01 -23.81 -13.58
N TYR A 386 -3.29 -24.70 -12.63
CA TYR A 386 -4.56 -25.42 -12.57
C TYR A 386 -5.76 -24.45 -12.38
N VAL A 387 -5.67 -23.53 -11.44
CA VAL A 387 -6.72 -22.55 -11.17
C VAL A 387 -6.96 -21.62 -12.37
N GLN A 388 -5.90 -21.16 -13.01
CA GLN A 388 -5.99 -20.32 -14.21
C GLN A 388 -6.56 -21.08 -15.42
N THR A 389 -6.19 -22.34 -15.58
CA THR A 389 -6.75 -23.20 -16.64
C THR A 389 -8.25 -23.42 -16.42
N LEU A 390 -8.69 -23.65 -15.18
CA LEU A 390 -10.11 -23.77 -14.86
C LEU A 390 -10.88 -22.46 -15.15
N LYS A 391 -10.33 -21.31 -14.75
CA LYS A 391 -10.91 -20.00 -15.09
C LYS A 391 -11.09 -19.88 -16.61
N PHE A 392 -10.04 -20.15 -17.37
CA PHE A 392 -10.09 -20.10 -18.84
C PHE A 392 -11.17 -21.03 -19.41
N LEU A 393 -11.25 -22.28 -18.97
CA LEU A 393 -12.24 -23.25 -19.45
C LEU A 393 -13.68 -22.83 -19.09
N GLN A 394 -13.90 -22.22 -17.94
CA GLN A 394 -15.23 -21.78 -17.51
C GLN A 394 -15.70 -20.50 -18.20
N THR A 395 -14.76 -19.61 -18.59
CA THR A 395 -15.07 -18.34 -19.24
C THR A 395 -15.06 -18.41 -20.77
N THR A 396 -14.25 -19.31 -21.37
CA THR A 396 -14.21 -19.54 -22.81
C THR A 396 -15.28 -20.55 -23.22
N GLY A 397 -16.41 -20.08 -23.69
CA GLY A 397 -17.47 -20.97 -24.19
C GLY A 397 -18.86 -20.61 -23.72
N ARG A 398 -18.99 -19.65 -22.81
CA ARG A 398 -20.29 -19.08 -22.48
C ARG A 398 -20.63 -17.92 -23.42
N PRO A 399 -21.81 -17.88 -24.04
CA PRO A 399 -22.33 -16.65 -24.59
C PRO A 399 -22.33 -15.62 -23.47
N LYS A 400 -21.78 -14.41 -23.71
CA LYS A 400 -21.82 -13.31 -22.75
C LYS A 400 -23.25 -13.21 -22.23
N ALA A 401 -23.44 -13.44 -20.93
CA ALA A 401 -24.75 -13.32 -20.32
C ALA A 401 -25.34 -11.97 -20.70
N PRO A 402 -26.61 -11.90 -21.07
CA PRO A 402 -27.24 -10.63 -21.38
C PRO A 402 -27.09 -9.76 -20.13
N LYS A 403 -26.45 -8.58 -20.29
CA LYS A 403 -26.29 -7.62 -19.20
C LYS A 403 -27.65 -7.45 -18.53
N ARG A 404 -27.84 -7.96 -17.33
CA ARG A 404 -29.03 -7.69 -16.55
C ARG A 404 -29.10 -6.18 -16.40
N ARG A 405 -30.05 -5.54 -17.10
CA ARG A 405 -30.34 -4.12 -16.94
C ARG A 405 -30.91 -3.94 -15.53
N VAL A 406 -30.10 -3.47 -14.61
CA VAL A 406 -30.62 -2.81 -13.41
C VAL A 406 -31.36 -1.56 -13.92
N PRO A 407 -32.61 -1.29 -13.50
CA PRO A 407 -33.29 -0.07 -13.90
C PRO A 407 -32.44 1.12 -13.47
N ASP A 408 -32.04 1.94 -14.45
CA ASP A 408 -31.24 3.14 -14.21
C ASP A 408 -31.95 4.01 -13.16
N ALA A 409 -31.31 4.22 -12.02
CA ALA A 409 -31.72 5.27 -11.10
C ALA A 409 -31.63 6.60 -11.89
N LYS A 410 -32.74 7.32 -11.98
CA LYS A 410 -32.84 8.56 -12.74
C LYS A 410 -31.75 9.52 -12.21
N PRO A 411 -30.92 10.10 -13.10
CA PRO A 411 -29.92 11.07 -12.66
C PRO A 411 -30.63 12.27 -12.03
N VAL A 412 -30.27 12.57 -10.78
CA VAL A 412 -30.66 13.81 -10.12
C VAL A 412 -30.07 14.94 -10.93
N ARG A 413 -30.90 15.75 -11.59
CA ARG A 413 -30.51 16.94 -12.35
C ARG A 413 -29.93 17.96 -11.39
N GLY A 414 -28.62 17.95 -11.15
CA GLY A 414 -27.88 19.03 -10.56
C GLY A 414 -27.87 20.22 -11.53
N GLY A 415 -28.52 21.31 -11.17
CA GLY A 415 -28.58 22.52 -11.95
C GLY A 415 -27.20 23.15 -12.10
N ARG A 416 -26.70 23.25 -13.32
CA ARG A 416 -25.52 24.04 -13.66
C ARG A 416 -25.77 25.51 -13.36
N PRO A 417 -24.88 26.26 -12.67
CA PRO A 417 -24.98 27.71 -12.57
C PRO A 417 -24.78 28.33 -13.97
N ARG A 418 -25.74 29.13 -14.40
CA ARG A 418 -25.65 29.95 -15.62
C ARG A 418 -24.49 30.94 -15.48
N GLN A 419 -23.42 30.75 -16.23
CA GLN A 419 -22.43 31.81 -16.47
C GLN A 419 -23.10 32.96 -17.24
N ARG A 420 -23.25 34.11 -16.58
CA ARG A 420 -23.62 35.39 -17.25
C ARG A 420 -22.47 35.83 -18.13
N ARG A 421 -22.66 35.75 -19.45
CA ARG A 421 -21.84 36.47 -20.43
C ARG A 421 -21.96 37.96 -20.15
N ARG A 422 -20.88 38.60 -19.76
CA ARG A 422 -20.75 40.06 -19.87
C ARG A 422 -20.52 40.40 -21.33
N ALA A 423 -21.48 41.10 -21.92
CA ALA A 423 -21.32 41.78 -23.20
C ALA A 423 -20.36 42.93 -23.02
N SER A 424 -19.28 42.96 -23.84
CA SER A 424 -18.50 44.19 -24.07
C SER A 424 -19.24 45.03 -25.11
N LYS A 425 -19.56 46.26 -24.76
CA LYS A 425 -19.86 47.30 -25.76
C LYS A 425 -18.93 48.46 -25.52
N SER A 426 -18.30 48.83 -26.65
CA SER A 426 -17.61 50.08 -27.01
C SER A 426 -16.58 50.62 -26.08
#